data_f88c3097f45360768e9b3d6ce2738c29
#
_entry.id   f88c3097f45360768e9b3d6ce2738c29
#
_cell.length_a   1.000
_cell.length_b   1.000
_cell.length_c   1.000
_cell.angle_alpha   90.00
_cell.angle_beta   90.00
_cell.angle_gamma   90.00
#
_symmetry.space_group_name_H-M   'P 1'
#
loop_
_entity.id
_entity.type
_entity.pdbx_description
1 polymer ?
#
loop_
_entity_poly.entity_id
_entity_poly.type
_entity_poly.pdbx_seq_one_letter_code
_entity_poly.pdbx_strand_id
1 'polypeptide(L)'
;AVELARRVFGHLERRCVLVAGPGDFSLALAGAFLSAGVERFQLLGNEEHGAAARAFDAAMADPQLLSALLVDADIVLAESAVEGVALDRRLMKGVVRLRRGRPMLLVDASADGSLVDRRIASLDDVFLYTAADLAAITRDAPWARLGADDARERLFTDAGRAFALELGE
;
A
#
# COMPACT_ATOMS: atom_id res chain seq x y z
N ALA A 1 -4.61 -8.10 -1.46
CA ALA A 1 -3.29 -7.46 -1.39
C ALA A 1 -2.29 -8.30 -0.60
N VAL A 2 -2.58 -8.66 0.67
CA VAL A 2 -1.67 -9.44 1.54
C VAL A 2 -1.25 -10.77 0.91
N GLU A 3 -2.20 -11.51 0.33
CA GLU A 3 -1.90 -12.79 -0.32
C GLU A 3 -1.01 -12.62 -1.56
N LEU A 4 -1.20 -11.55 -2.34
CA LEU A 4 -0.30 -11.21 -3.44
C LEU A 4 1.12 -10.90 -2.93
N ALA A 5 1.22 -10.12 -1.87
CA ALA A 5 2.50 -9.81 -1.26
C ALA A 5 3.22 -11.07 -0.75
N ARG A 6 2.50 -12.02 -0.13
CA ARG A 6 3.07 -13.31 0.27
C ARG A 6 3.60 -14.12 -0.90
N ARG A 7 2.92 -14.09 -2.06
CA ARG A 7 3.40 -14.76 -3.27
C ARG A 7 4.68 -14.13 -3.83
N VAL A 8 4.81 -12.81 -3.74
CA VAL A 8 5.98 -12.08 -4.21
C VAL A 8 7.16 -12.20 -3.24
N PHE A 9 6.90 -12.06 -1.94
CA PHE A 9 7.95 -11.87 -0.92
C PHE A 9 8.14 -13.07 0.00
N GLY A 10 7.18 -14.00 0.05
CA GLY A 10 7.13 -15.06 1.06
C GLY A 10 6.75 -14.51 2.44
N HIS A 11 7.72 -14.07 3.21
CA HIS A 11 7.55 -13.50 4.55
C HIS A 11 7.38 -11.99 4.51
N LEU A 12 6.51 -11.44 5.37
CA LEU A 12 6.14 -10.01 5.38
C LEU A 12 6.75 -9.21 6.54
N GLU A 13 7.23 -9.86 7.60
CA GLU A 13 7.66 -9.24 8.85
C GLU A 13 8.78 -8.19 8.66
N ARG A 14 9.65 -8.43 7.69
CA ARG A 14 10.78 -7.52 7.39
C ARG A 14 10.52 -6.58 6.21
N ARG A 15 9.29 -6.54 5.71
CA ARG A 15 8.94 -5.68 4.58
C ARG A 15 8.59 -4.29 5.05
N CYS A 16 8.82 -3.33 4.17
CA CYS A 16 8.48 -1.93 4.40
C CYS A 16 7.29 -1.55 3.53
N VAL A 17 6.25 -1.00 4.15
CA VAL A 17 5.07 -0.45 3.47
C VAL A 17 5.18 1.07 3.44
N LEU A 18 5.12 1.66 2.25
CA LEU A 18 4.96 3.09 2.04
C LEU A 18 3.51 3.38 1.65
N VAL A 19 2.84 4.23 2.40
CA VAL A 19 1.51 4.77 2.05
C VAL A 19 1.70 6.19 1.53
N ALA A 20 1.42 6.40 0.26
CA ALA A 20 1.55 7.69 -0.42
C ALA A 20 0.16 8.29 -0.68
N GLY A 21 -0.12 9.45 -0.07
CA GLY A 21 -1.45 10.06 -0.07
C GLY A 21 -2.48 9.17 0.61
N PRO A 22 -2.38 8.98 1.93
CA PRO A 22 -3.30 8.12 2.68
C PRO A 22 -4.77 8.48 2.45
N GLY A 23 -5.60 7.47 2.26
CA GLY A 23 -7.06 7.52 2.19
C GLY A 23 -7.64 6.26 2.82
N ASP A 24 -8.95 6.13 2.84
CA ASP A 24 -9.62 5.04 3.55
C ASP A 24 -9.21 3.65 3.04
N PHE A 25 -9.05 3.51 1.73
CA PHE A 25 -8.73 2.21 1.14
C PHE A 25 -7.27 1.83 1.36
N SER A 26 -6.33 2.74 1.15
CA SER A 26 -4.90 2.47 1.40
C SER A 26 -4.61 2.23 2.87
N LEU A 27 -5.28 2.94 3.79
CA LEU A 27 -5.17 2.72 5.22
C LEU A 27 -5.77 1.37 5.65
N ALA A 28 -6.90 0.95 5.07
CA ALA A 28 -7.44 -0.38 5.30
C ALA A 28 -6.49 -1.48 4.79
N LEU A 29 -5.85 -1.29 3.64
CA LEU A 29 -4.82 -2.19 3.14
C LEU A 29 -3.59 -2.22 4.06
N ALA A 30 -3.13 -1.06 4.53
CA ALA A 30 -2.01 -0.96 5.48
C ALA A 30 -2.33 -1.69 6.79
N GLY A 31 -3.55 -1.55 7.32
CA GLY A 31 -4.04 -2.30 8.48
C GLY A 31 -4.02 -3.82 8.28
N ALA A 32 -4.38 -4.28 7.08
CA ALA A 32 -4.28 -5.70 6.72
C ALA A 32 -2.82 -6.18 6.69
N PHE A 33 -1.87 -5.35 6.23
CA PHE A 33 -0.45 -5.68 6.27
C PHE A 33 0.11 -5.69 7.70
N LEU A 34 -0.30 -4.74 8.55
CA LEU A 34 0.04 -4.72 9.98
C LEU A 34 -0.45 -6.02 10.66
N SER A 35 -1.70 -6.40 10.43
CA SER A 35 -2.27 -7.67 10.94
C SER A 35 -1.57 -8.91 10.38
N ALA A 36 -0.93 -8.81 9.22
CA ALA A 36 -0.14 -9.88 8.60
C ALA A 36 1.31 -9.94 9.10
N GLY A 37 1.69 -9.06 10.04
CA GLY A 37 2.99 -9.05 10.70
C GLY A 37 4.02 -8.07 10.10
N VAL A 38 3.61 -7.14 9.23
CA VAL A 38 4.50 -6.05 8.78
C VAL A 38 4.72 -5.08 9.94
N GLU A 39 5.97 -4.74 10.21
CA GLU A 39 6.36 -3.87 11.33
C GLU A 39 6.86 -2.49 10.88
N ARG A 40 7.18 -2.32 9.59
CA ARG A 40 7.77 -1.08 9.07
C ARG A 40 6.82 -0.37 8.14
N PHE A 41 6.37 0.82 8.56
CA PHE A 41 5.51 1.69 7.79
C PHE A 41 6.14 3.08 7.61
N GLN A 42 5.90 3.68 6.46
CA GLN A 42 6.24 5.05 6.13
C GLN A 42 5.00 5.70 5.52
N LEU A 43 4.67 6.91 5.93
CA LEU A 43 3.55 7.66 5.39
C LEU A 43 4.06 8.92 4.69
N LEU A 44 3.56 9.14 3.49
CA LEU A 44 3.80 10.34 2.71
C LEU A 44 2.47 11.04 2.49
N GLY A 45 2.26 12.16 3.16
CA GLY A 45 0.99 12.88 3.18
C GLY A 45 1.15 14.27 3.76
N ASN A 46 0.07 14.83 4.29
CA ASN A 46 0.04 16.13 4.95
C ASN A 46 -0.23 15.97 6.48
N GLU A 47 -0.30 17.09 7.19
CA GLU A 47 -0.50 17.09 8.66
C GLU A 47 -1.80 16.41 9.10
N GLU A 48 -2.85 16.39 8.26
CA GLU A 48 -4.13 15.73 8.56
C GLU A 48 -3.97 14.22 8.75
N HIS A 49 -2.91 13.62 8.18
CA HIS A 49 -2.62 12.19 8.28
C HIS A 49 -1.80 11.80 9.54
N GLY A 50 -1.58 12.75 10.45
CA GLY A 50 -0.81 12.50 11.67
C GLY A 50 -1.41 11.40 12.58
N ALA A 51 -2.74 11.27 12.62
CA ALA A 51 -3.40 10.19 13.35
C ALA A 51 -3.10 8.82 12.73
N ALA A 52 -3.17 8.71 11.41
CA ALA A 52 -2.80 7.49 10.70
C ALA A 52 -1.33 7.13 10.91
N ALA A 53 -0.42 8.11 10.87
CA ALA A 53 0.99 7.87 11.13
C ALA A 53 1.21 7.25 12.52
N ARG A 54 0.55 7.78 13.55
CA ARG A 54 0.64 7.21 14.91
C ARG A 54 0.07 5.79 15.00
N ALA A 55 -1.05 5.51 14.32
CA ALA A 55 -1.68 4.19 14.35
C ALA A 55 -0.78 3.07 13.76
N PHE A 56 0.13 3.43 12.85
CA PHE A 56 1.10 2.50 12.25
C PHE A 56 2.51 2.62 12.83
N ASP A 57 2.70 3.39 13.91
CA ASP A 57 4.04 3.73 14.45
C ASP A 57 4.98 4.22 13.33
N ALA A 58 4.42 4.98 12.39
CA ALA A 58 5.10 5.45 11.20
C ALA A 58 5.51 6.91 11.33
N ALA A 59 6.68 7.26 10.81
CA ALA A 59 7.07 8.64 10.63
C ALA A 59 6.38 9.24 9.39
N MET A 60 5.96 10.51 9.50
CA MET A 60 5.59 11.28 8.32
C MET A 60 6.85 11.60 7.53
N ALA A 61 6.86 11.21 6.26
CA ALA A 61 8.01 11.35 5.39
C ALA A 61 7.96 12.67 4.61
N ASP A 62 9.13 13.24 4.35
CA ASP A 62 9.28 14.41 3.48
C ASP A 62 9.11 13.99 2.00
N PRO A 63 8.21 14.65 1.23
CA PRO A 63 8.05 14.41 -0.20
C PRO A 63 9.36 14.51 -1.01
N GLN A 64 10.30 15.33 -0.59
CA GLN A 64 11.61 15.46 -1.24
C GLN A 64 12.43 14.16 -1.18
N LEU A 65 12.14 13.28 -0.23
CA LEU A 65 12.80 11.99 -0.06
C LEU A 65 12.12 10.86 -0.85
N LEU A 66 11.13 11.15 -1.70
CA LEU A 66 10.32 10.15 -2.41
C LEU A 66 11.18 9.04 -3.06
N SER A 67 12.26 9.40 -3.75
CA SER A 67 13.13 8.42 -4.39
C SER A 67 13.76 7.45 -3.39
N ALA A 68 14.24 7.96 -2.25
CA ALA A 68 14.83 7.14 -1.19
C ALA A 68 13.78 6.25 -0.52
N LEU A 69 12.58 6.80 -0.25
CA LEU A 69 11.45 6.05 0.32
C LEU A 69 11.06 4.88 -0.60
N LEU A 70 10.96 5.11 -1.91
CA LEU A 70 10.64 4.07 -2.90
C LEU A 70 11.76 3.03 -3.04
N VAL A 71 13.01 3.41 -2.87
CA VAL A 71 14.12 2.43 -2.84
C VAL A 71 14.03 1.50 -1.64
N ASP A 72 13.59 2.00 -0.48
CA ASP A 72 13.44 1.22 0.75
C ASP A 72 12.14 0.41 0.80
N ALA A 73 11.02 0.95 0.28
CA ALA A 73 9.72 0.31 0.32
C ALA A 73 9.66 -0.96 -0.54
N ASP A 74 9.11 -2.03 0.02
CA ASP A 74 8.79 -3.25 -0.72
C ASP A 74 7.34 -3.24 -1.24
N ILE A 75 6.45 -2.57 -0.51
CA ILE A 75 5.03 -2.42 -0.84
C ILE A 75 4.71 -0.93 -0.85
N VAL A 76 4.10 -0.44 -1.91
CA VAL A 76 3.67 0.97 -2.05
C VAL A 76 2.16 1.00 -2.28
N LEU A 77 1.46 1.76 -1.45
CA LEU A 77 0.02 1.99 -1.54
C LEU A 77 -0.19 3.47 -1.85
N ALA A 78 -0.66 3.80 -3.05
CA ALA A 78 -0.89 5.17 -3.48
C ALA A 78 -2.37 5.41 -3.72
N GLU A 79 -3.03 6.35 -2.99
CA GLU A 79 -4.47 6.58 -3.11
C GLU A 79 -4.83 8.01 -3.49
N SER A 80 -4.16 8.99 -2.91
CA SER A 80 -4.43 10.40 -3.19
C SER A 80 -3.18 11.12 -3.66
N ALA A 81 -3.37 12.16 -4.45
CA ALA A 81 -2.27 13.00 -4.89
C ALA A 81 -1.61 13.71 -3.70
N VAL A 82 -0.29 13.71 -3.68
CA VAL A 82 0.51 14.46 -2.72
C VAL A 82 1.30 15.51 -3.49
N GLU A 83 1.31 16.75 -3.01
CA GLU A 83 2.06 17.83 -3.65
C GLU A 83 3.55 17.46 -3.76
N GLY A 84 4.11 17.67 -4.94
CA GLY A 84 5.51 17.35 -5.23
C GLY A 84 5.80 15.85 -5.46
N VAL A 85 4.78 14.99 -5.41
CA VAL A 85 4.91 13.54 -5.61
C VAL A 85 4.32 13.13 -6.96
N ALA A 86 5.14 12.54 -7.81
CA ALA A 86 4.69 11.95 -9.07
C ALA A 86 5.29 10.55 -9.23
N LEU A 87 4.43 9.54 -9.24
CA LEU A 87 4.82 8.15 -9.47
C LEU A 87 4.85 7.87 -10.97
N ASP A 88 5.83 8.44 -11.65
CA ASP A 88 6.01 8.29 -13.08
C ASP A 88 7.06 7.23 -13.44
N ARG A 89 7.08 6.83 -14.71
CA ARG A 89 8.02 5.83 -15.22
C ARG A 89 9.48 6.28 -15.12
N ARG A 90 9.76 7.57 -15.22
CA ARG A 90 11.14 8.11 -15.17
C ARG A 90 11.72 7.92 -13.76
N LEU A 91 10.99 8.33 -12.75
CA LEU A 91 11.36 8.13 -11.34
C LEU A 91 11.55 6.64 -11.05
N MET A 92 10.56 5.82 -11.39
CA MET A 92 10.57 4.39 -11.08
C MET A 92 11.70 3.63 -11.78
N LYS A 93 12.10 4.03 -12.99
CA LYS A 93 13.28 3.46 -13.65
C LYS A 93 14.57 3.70 -12.88
N GLY A 94 14.72 4.86 -12.23
CA GLY A 94 15.82 5.16 -11.33
C GLY A 94 15.78 4.30 -10.06
N VAL A 95 14.59 4.20 -9.45
CA VAL A 95 14.34 3.40 -8.24
C VAL A 95 14.67 1.92 -8.48
N VAL A 96 14.16 1.30 -9.55
CA VAL A 96 14.40 -0.11 -9.88
C VAL A 96 15.89 -0.41 -10.00
N ARG A 97 16.68 0.46 -10.64
CA ARG A 97 18.13 0.31 -10.72
C ARG A 97 18.80 0.25 -9.33
N LEU A 98 18.38 1.15 -8.44
CA LEU A 98 18.93 1.22 -7.07
C LEU A 98 18.49 0.04 -6.22
N ARG A 99 17.32 -0.53 -6.51
CA ARG A 99 16.79 -1.72 -5.83
C ARG A 99 17.52 -3.02 -6.21
N ARG A 100 18.24 -3.06 -7.31
CA ARG A 100 19.12 -4.18 -7.72
C ARG A 100 18.39 -5.54 -7.73
N GLY A 101 17.25 -5.62 -8.41
CA GLY A 101 16.46 -6.85 -8.52
C GLY A 101 15.58 -7.17 -7.30
N ARG A 102 15.44 -6.25 -6.33
CA ARG A 102 14.47 -6.43 -5.25
C ARG A 102 13.06 -6.11 -5.77
N PRO A 103 12.11 -7.04 -5.69
CA PRO A 103 10.77 -6.82 -6.19
C PRO A 103 10.04 -5.71 -5.40
N MET A 104 9.07 -5.07 -6.05
CA MET A 104 8.16 -4.10 -5.45
C MET A 104 6.73 -4.43 -5.84
N LEU A 105 5.83 -4.44 -4.85
CA LEU A 105 4.40 -4.45 -5.08
C LEU A 105 3.89 -3.01 -5.00
N LEU A 106 3.34 -2.50 -6.08
CA LEU A 106 2.78 -1.15 -6.17
C LEU A 106 1.27 -1.24 -6.41
N VAL A 107 0.49 -0.64 -5.54
CA VAL A 107 -0.97 -0.59 -5.64
C VAL A 107 -1.39 0.85 -5.89
N ASP A 108 -1.97 1.08 -7.08
CA ASP A 108 -2.74 2.29 -7.34
C ASP A 108 -4.14 2.11 -6.75
N ALA A 109 -4.32 2.66 -5.55
CA ALA A 109 -5.53 2.59 -4.76
C ALA A 109 -6.52 3.72 -5.09
N SER A 110 -6.17 4.63 -6.01
CA SER A 110 -7.07 5.70 -6.45
C SER A 110 -8.32 5.13 -7.14
N ALA A 111 -9.42 5.87 -7.08
CA ALA A 111 -10.72 5.40 -7.54
C ALA A 111 -10.74 5.03 -9.03
N ASP A 112 -9.98 5.74 -9.85
CA ASP A 112 -9.89 5.55 -11.31
C ASP A 112 -8.60 4.85 -11.76
N GLY A 113 -7.68 4.53 -10.84
CA GLY A 113 -6.40 3.90 -11.15
C GLY A 113 -5.50 4.77 -12.02
N SER A 114 -5.56 6.10 -11.85
CA SER A 114 -4.82 7.07 -12.68
C SER A 114 -3.65 7.75 -11.97
N LEU A 115 -3.48 7.50 -10.67
CA LEU A 115 -2.46 8.17 -9.86
C LEU A 115 -1.04 7.69 -10.22
N VAL A 116 -0.91 6.45 -10.65
CA VAL A 116 0.35 5.82 -11.02
C VAL A 116 0.44 5.67 -12.53
N ASP A 117 1.56 6.08 -13.12
CA ASP A 117 1.80 5.87 -14.57
C ASP A 117 1.81 4.36 -14.89
N ARG A 118 0.82 3.91 -15.66
CA ARG A 118 0.65 2.49 -16.03
C ARG A 118 1.84 1.89 -16.77
N ARG A 119 2.68 2.72 -17.42
CA ARG A 119 3.92 2.27 -18.08
C ARG A 119 4.96 1.74 -17.09
N ILE A 120 4.77 1.96 -15.80
CA ILE A 120 5.58 1.38 -14.73
C ILE A 120 5.45 -0.15 -14.71
N ALA A 121 4.30 -0.71 -15.07
CA ALA A 121 4.09 -2.16 -15.15
C ALA A 121 5.04 -2.87 -16.15
N SER A 122 5.69 -2.13 -17.05
CA SER A 122 6.69 -2.68 -17.96
C SER A 122 8.12 -2.71 -17.40
N LEU A 123 8.33 -2.26 -16.17
CA LEU A 123 9.62 -2.33 -15.50
C LEU A 123 9.79 -3.69 -14.83
N ASP A 124 11.02 -4.22 -14.91
CA ASP A 124 11.37 -5.46 -14.24
C ASP A 124 11.20 -5.31 -12.72
N ASP A 125 10.79 -6.38 -12.06
CA ASP A 125 10.62 -6.47 -10.60
C ASP A 125 9.57 -5.50 -10.00
N VAL A 126 8.69 -4.88 -10.81
CA VAL A 126 7.57 -4.06 -10.34
C VAL A 126 6.25 -4.74 -10.67
N PHE A 127 5.47 -5.03 -9.65
CA PHE A 127 4.14 -5.63 -9.74
C PHE A 127 3.09 -4.55 -9.48
N LEU A 128 2.55 -3.95 -10.55
CA LEU A 128 1.54 -2.89 -10.46
C LEU A 128 0.14 -3.48 -10.51
N TYR A 129 -0.68 -3.13 -9.52
CA TYR A 129 -2.11 -3.45 -9.45
C TYR A 129 -2.92 -2.19 -9.17
N THR A 130 -4.14 -2.15 -9.69
CA THR A 130 -5.15 -1.16 -9.33
C THR A 130 -6.11 -1.71 -8.28
N ALA A 131 -6.93 -0.86 -7.68
CA ALA A 131 -8.02 -1.29 -6.80
C ALA A 131 -8.97 -2.27 -7.53
N ALA A 132 -9.23 -2.04 -8.81
CA ALA A 132 -10.06 -2.91 -9.64
C ALA A 132 -9.42 -4.30 -9.86
N ASP A 133 -8.10 -4.36 -10.07
CA ASP A 133 -7.37 -5.63 -10.19
C ASP A 133 -7.45 -6.44 -8.90
N LEU A 134 -7.28 -5.78 -7.75
CA LEU A 134 -7.41 -6.43 -6.44
C LEU A 134 -8.82 -6.97 -6.22
N ALA A 135 -9.85 -6.23 -6.60
CA ALA A 135 -11.24 -6.66 -6.50
C ALA A 135 -11.53 -7.86 -7.43
N ALA A 136 -10.96 -7.88 -8.64
CA ALA A 136 -11.09 -9.00 -9.57
C ALA A 136 -10.45 -10.28 -9.01
N ILE A 137 -9.21 -10.19 -8.53
CA ILE A 137 -8.48 -11.32 -7.93
C ILE A 137 -9.25 -11.88 -6.72
N THR A 138 -9.87 -11.02 -5.91
CA THR A 138 -10.66 -11.44 -4.75
C THR A 138 -11.91 -12.19 -5.16
N ARG A 139 -12.59 -11.78 -6.22
CA ARG A 139 -13.80 -12.45 -6.74
C ARG A 139 -13.51 -13.83 -7.33
N ASP A 140 -12.38 -13.99 -7.97
CA ASP A 140 -11.99 -15.23 -8.66
C ASP A 140 -11.32 -16.25 -7.72
N ALA A 141 -10.98 -15.86 -6.51
CA ALA A 141 -10.36 -16.75 -5.54
C ALA A 141 -11.35 -17.81 -5.02
N PRO A 142 -10.92 -19.08 -4.87
CA PRO A 142 -11.81 -20.18 -4.41
C PRO A 142 -12.50 -19.91 -3.07
N TRP A 143 -11.87 -19.16 -2.19
CA TRP A 143 -12.43 -18.77 -0.89
C TRP A 143 -13.45 -17.62 -0.96
N ALA A 144 -13.48 -16.85 -2.06
CA ALA A 144 -14.49 -15.81 -2.27
C ALA A 144 -15.91 -16.38 -2.44
N ARG A 145 -16.02 -17.67 -2.78
CA ARG A 145 -17.30 -18.40 -2.89
C ARG A 145 -17.87 -18.85 -1.55
N LEU A 146 -17.12 -18.73 -0.45
CA LEU A 146 -17.50 -19.20 0.88
C LEU A 146 -17.96 -18.10 1.85
N GLY A 147 -18.25 -16.89 1.39
CA GLY A 147 -18.76 -15.81 2.24
C GLY A 147 -18.21 -14.43 1.85
N ALA A 148 -18.54 -13.96 0.66
CA ALA A 148 -18.13 -12.63 0.19
C ALA A 148 -18.66 -11.48 1.08
N ASP A 149 -19.78 -11.66 1.76
CA ASP A 149 -20.37 -10.67 2.66
C ASP A 149 -19.65 -10.65 4.02
N ASP A 150 -19.31 -11.80 4.57
CA ASP A 150 -18.62 -11.93 5.88
C ASP A 150 -17.17 -11.42 5.86
N ALA A 151 -16.44 -11.64 4.76
CA ALA A 151 -15.04 -11.21 4.66
C ALA A 151 -14.91 -9.70 4.43
N ARG A 152 -15.87 -9.10 3.73
CA ARG A 152 -15.94 -7.65 3.50
C ARG A 152 -16.30 -6.91 4.79
N GLU A 153 -17.26 -7.45 5.54
CA GLU A 153 -17.70 -6.89 6.81
C GLU A 153 -16.63 -7.03 7.91
N ARG A 154 -15.88 -8.12 7.93
CA ARG A 154 -14.76 -8.32 8.88
C ARG A 154 -13.56 -7.43 8.55
N LEU A 155 -13.19 -7.26 7.28
CA LEU A 155 -12.12 -6.34 6.89
C LEU A 155 -12.45 -4.88 7.26
N PHE A 156 -13.71 -4.46 7.13
CA PHE A 156 -14.14 -3.12 7.55
C PHE A 156 -14.36 -3.02 9.06
N THR A 157 -14.81 -4.09 9.72
CA THR A 157 -15.10 -4.08 11.16
C THR A 157 -13.83 -4.21 11.99
N ASP A 158 -12.86 -5.02 11.60
CA ASP A 158 -11.62 -5.21 12.34
C ASP A 158 -10.64 -4.04 12.12
N ALA A 159 -10.55 -3.50 10.91
CA ALA A 159 -9.81 -2.27 10.64
C ALA A 159 -10.47 -1.05 11.31
N GLY A 160 -11.82 -0.97 11.27
CA GLY A 160 -12.58 0.08 11.93
C GLY A 160 -12.55 0.00 13.46
N ARG A 161 -12.49 -1.21 14.04
CA ARG A 161 -12.36 -1.40 15.50
C ARG A 161 -10.95 -1.07 16.01
N ALA A 162 -9.91 -1.43 15.27
CA ALA A 162 -8.55 -1.04 15.63
C ALA A 162 -8.40 0.50 15.59
N PHE A 163 -9.01 1.15 14.60
CA PHE A 163 -9.00 2.61 14.47
C PHE A 163 -9.90 3.32 15.51
N ALA A 164 -11.06 2.74 15.85
CA ALA A 164 -11.98 3.31 16.83
C ALA A 164 -11.53 3.13 18.29
N LEU A 165 -10.76 2.09 18.62
CA LEU A 165 -10.22 1.84 19.95
C LEU A 165 -9.08 2.78 20.34
N GLU A 166 -8.40 3.40 19.36
CA GLU A 166 -7.34 4.39 19.65
C GLU A 166 -7.83 5.85 19.60
N LEU A 167 -9.05 6.10 19.12
CA LEU A 167 -9.67 7.44 19.12
C LEU A 167 -10.67 7.65 20.26
N GLY A 168 -10.92 6.64 21.07
CA GLY A 168 -11.86 6.67 22.18
C GLY A 168 -11.19 6.84 23.54
N GLU A 169 -11.21 8.11 23.99
CA GLU A 169 -10.92 8.64 25.35
C GLU A 169 -9.46 8.76 25.75
#